data_36c1b6c75dee9985ad4156846756e275
#
_entry.id   36c1b6c75dee9985ad4156846756e275
#
_cell.length_a   1.000
_cell.length_b   1.000
_cell.length_c   1.000
_cell.angle_alpha   90.00
_cell.angle_beta   90.00
_cell.angle_gamma   90.00
#
_symmetry.space_group_name_H-M   'P 1'
#
loop_
_entity.id
_entity.type
_entity.pdbx_description
1 polymer ?
#
loop_
_entity_poly.entity_id
_entity_poly.type
_entity_poly.pdbx_seq_one_letter_code
_entity_poly.pdbx_strand_id
1 'polypeptide(L)'
;MRKTWVLLVSLLLVVSTASADIDNFRTAKQKLKEEVYFDQARGSEGTFYCGCDWRWVGESGGRVNRASCGYETRAQENRAERTEWEHVVPAWVMGHQRQCWQEGGRRNCRSSDPVFRVMEADPHNLVPTVGEANADRSNYQFGMIPGEPRVYGQCDFEVDFKERVVEPRPEVRGRIARTYFYIHDRYNLRMSRQQQQLMMAWHKEYPVTAWERERDARIARMVGHNNPFVTGEKSWRLGHKNSGAGLKGIAGGMQTKAGVEPEGSIIIRGNRNSKIYHLPVGCPSYDRISSHNIVKFVTEAEARAAGYRKAGNCR
;
A
#
# COMPACT_ATOMS: atom_id res chain seq x y z
N MET A 1 21.04 66.05 -15.97
CA MET A 1 20.05 65.04 -16.34
C MET A 1 20.46 63.73 -15.70
N ARG A 2 19.81 63.35 -14.58
CA ARG A 2 20.06 62.08 -13.84
C ARG A 2 19.07 61.04 -14.36
N LYS A 3 19.56 59.97 -14.95
CA LYS A 3 18.76 58.81 -15.40
C LYS A 3 18.58 57.86 -14.20
N THR A 4 17.35 57.81 -13.66
CA THR A 4 16.94 56.81 -12.64
C THR A 4 16.62 55.49 -13.35
N TRP A 5 17.37 54.43 -13.02
CA TRP A 5 17.07 53.09 -13.44
C TRP A 5 16.15 52.47 -12.41
N VAL A 6 14.94 52.11 -12.82
CA VAL A 6 14.00 51.33 -11.99
C VAL A 6 14.27 49.84 -12.27
N LEU A 7 14.82 49.14 -11.30
CA LEU A 7 14.99 47.67 -11.34
C LEU A 7 13.63 47.04 -10.97
N LEU A 8 12.96 46.48 -11.94
CA LEU A 8 11.80 45.58 -11.73
C LEU A 8 12.29 44.21 -11.25
N VAL A 9 12.15 43.94 -9.95
CA VAL A 9 12.38 42.61 -9.38
C VAL A 9 11.10 41.80 -9.57
N SER A 10 11.12 40.90 -10.58
CA SER A 10 10.03 39.93 -10.78
C SER A 10 10.11 38.84 -9.71
N LEU A 11 9.21 38.87 -8.75
CA LEU A 11 9.05 37.84 -7.72
C LEU A 11 8.34 36.64 -8.35
N LEU A 12 9.10 35.61 -8.72
CA LEU A 12 8.56 34.31 -9.13
C LEU A 12 7.99 33.59 -7.91
N LEU A 13 6.66 33.65 -7.74
CA LEU A 13 5.92 32.81 -6.81
C LEU A 13 5.99 31.34 -7.29
N VAL A 14 6.86 30.55 -6.69
CA VAL A 14 6.84 29.10 -6.84
C VAL A 14 5.64 28.58 -6.04
N VAL A 15 4.52 28.36 -6.74
CA VAL A 15 3.37 27.65 -6.16
C VAL A 15 3.74 26.19 -6.06
N SER A 16 4.21 25.74 -4.92
CA SER A 16 4.32 24.30 -4.61
C SER A 16 2.90 23.75 -4.50
N THR A 17 2.41 23.12 -5.55
CA THR A 17 1.22 22.28 -5.49
C THR A 17 1.56 21.04 -4.68
N ALA A 18 1.18 21.00 -3.42
CA ALA A 18 1.20 19.76 -2.65
C ALA A 18 0.26 18.76 -3.35
N SER A 19 0.84 17.76 -4.02
CA SER A 19 0.06 16.65 -4.56
C SER A 19 -0.50 15.86 -3.39
N ALA A 20 -1.84 15.74 -3.32
CA ALA A 20 -2.49 14.95 -2.29
C ALA A 20 -2.31 13.46 -2.59
N ASP A 21 -2.05 12.65 -1.56
CA ASP A 21 -2.03 11.19 -1.68
C ASP A 21 -3.35 10.69 -2.27
N ILE A 22 -3.27 9.70 -3.16
CA ILE A 22 -4.45 9.04 -3.72
C ILE A 22 -4.99 8.08 -2.65
N ASP A 23 -6.18 8.34 -2.14
CA ASP A 23 -6.82 7.55 -1.07
C ASP A 23 -7.94 6.63 -1.57
N ASN A 24 -8.03 6.43 -2.89
CA ASN A 24 -9.06 5.60 -3.51
C ASN A 24 -8.44 4.64 -4.52
N PHE A 25 -8.55 3.34 -4.25
CA PHE A 25 -8.00 2.29 -5.09
C PHE A 25 -8.56 2.29 -6.53
N ARG A 26 -9.83 2.67 -6.74
CA ARG A 26 -10.40 2.79 -8.11
C ARG A 26 -9.72 3.92 -8.87
N THR A 27 -9.58 5.07 -8.26
CA THR A 27 -8.88 6.24 -8.82
C THR A 27 -7.42 5.93 -9.12
N ALA A 28 -6.71 5.26 -8.20
CA ALA A 28 -5.32 4.85 -8.41
C ALA A 28 -5.17 3.98 -9.66
N LYS A 29 -6.05 3.00 -9.86
CA LYS A 29 -6.02 2.13 -11.04
C LYS A 29 -6.28 2.86 -12.35
N GLN A 30 -7.23 3.80 -12.37
CA GLN A 30 -7.52 4.62 -13.55
C GLN A 30 -6.32 5.48 -13.92
N LYS A 31 -5.76 6.22 -12.95
CA LYS A 31 -4.58 7.06 -13.17
C LYS A 31 -3.37 6.25 -13.58
N LEU A 32 -3.12 5.10 -12.95
CA LEU A 32 -2.02 4.21 -13.36
C LEU A 32 -2.17 3.76 -14.82
N LYS A 33 -3.37 3.40 -15.27
CA LYS A 33 -3.61 3.07 -16.67
C LYS A 33 -3.32 4.25 -17.59
N GLU A 34 -3.78 5.45 -17.23
CA GLU A 34 -3.76 6.63 -18.09
C GLU A 34 -2.41 7.35 -18.11
N GLU A 35 -1.72 7.39 -16.96
CA GLU A 35 -0.52 8.19 -16.77
C GLU A 35 0.78 7.36 -16.69
N VAL A 36 0.68 6.07 -16.34
CA VAL A 36 1.87 5.23 -16.12
C VAL A 36 2.01 4.09 -17.11
N TYR A 37 0.94 3.32 -17.36
CA TYR A 37 0.96 2.10 -18.16
C TYR A 37 0.31 2.25 -19.54
N PHE A 38 -0.01 3.46 -20.00
CA PHE A 38 -0.75 3.72 -21.25
C PHE A 38 -0.08 3.11 -22.49
N ASP A 39 1.25 3.05 -22.50
CA ASP A 39 2.10 2.54 -23.58
C ASP A 39 2.67 1.14 -23.31
N GLN A 40 2.32 0.50 -22.17
CA GLN A 40 2.95 -0.75 -21.73
C GLN A 40 2.15 -2.02 -22.07
N ALA A 41 1.04 -1.87 -22.77
CA ALA A 41 0.15 -2.99 -23.05
C ALA A 41 0.65 -3.95 -24.13
N ARG A 42 1.64 -3.55 -24.93
CA ARG A 42 2.24 -4.37 -26.00
C ARG A 42 3.71 -4.01 -26.21
N GLY A 43 4.52 -5.03 -26.52
CA GLY A 43 5.92 -4.81 -26.89
C GLY A 43 6.80 -4.26 -25.79
N SER A 44 6.41 -4.46 -24.54
CA SER A 44 7.12 -4.02 -23.33
C SER A 44 7.47 -5.22 -22.43
N GLU A 45 7.72 -4.97 -21.12
CA GLU A 45 7.93 -6.06 -20.15
C GLU A 45 6.67 -6.92 -19.90
N GLY A 46 5.50 -6.52 -20.40
CA GLY A 46 4.24 -7.22 -20.27
C GLY A 46 3.68 -7.22 -18.84
N THR A 47 2.72 -8.12 -18.58
CA THR A 47 2.14 -8.32 -17.24
C THR A 47 3.20 -8.74 -16.23
N PHE A 48 3.08 -8.26 -14.99
CA PHE A 48 4.15 -8.29 -14.00
C PHE A 48 4.79 -9.67 -13.78
N TYR A 49 3.98 -10.68 -13.49
CA TYR A 49 4.50 -12.02 -13.20
C TYR A 49 4.82 -12.86 -14.45
N CYS A 50 4.13 -12.64 -15.57
CA CYS A 50 4.20 -13.53 -16.71
C CYS A 50 4.71 -12.90 -18.01
N GLY A 51 4.84 -11.56 -18.08
CA GLY A 51 5.30 -10.89 -19.30
C GLY A 51 4.32 -10.92 -20.48
N CYS A 52 3.04 -11.20 -20.24
CA CYS A 52 2.06 -11.25 -21.33
C CYS A 52 1.66 -9.87 -21.80
N ASP A 53 1.49 -9.69 -23.11
CA ASP A 53 0.80 -8.54 -23.66
C ASP A 53 -0.67 -8.52 -23.26
N TRP A 54 -1.28 -7.35 -23.28
CA TRP A 54 -2.73 -7.20 -23.08
C TRP A 54 -3.29 -6.07 -23.92
N ARG A 55 -4.60 -5.92 -23.98
CA ARG A 55 -5.26 -4.71 -24.45
C ARG A 55 -6.16 -4.15 -23.36
N TRP A 56 -6.18 -2.83 -23.22
CA TRP A 56 -7.02 -2.18 -22.22
C TRP A 56 -8.51 -2.38 -22.51
N VAL A 57 -9.32 -2.58 -21.48
CA VAL A 57 -10.76 -2.74 -21.52
C VAL A 57 -11.39 -1.99 -20.33
N GLY A 58 -12.44 -1.20 -20.59
CA GLY A 58 -13.12 -0.41 -19.57
C GLY A 58 -12.19 0.60 -18.89
N GLU A 59 -12.54 0.99 -17.67
CA GLU A 59 -11.88 2.08 -16.95
C GLU A 59 -10.42 1.75 -16.59
N SER A 60 -10.16 0.53 -16.12
CA SER A 60 -8.81 0.16 -15.62
C SER A 60 -8.49 -1.33 -15.78
N GLY A 61 -9.29 -2.09 -16.52
CA GLY A 61 -9.06 -3.51 -16.79
C GLY A 61 -8.34 -3.74 -18.12
N GLY A 62 -7.97 -5.00 -18.38
CA GLY A 62 -7.39 -5.42 -19.66
C GLY A 62 -7.75 -6.86 -19.99
N ARG A 63 -7.66 -7.19 -21.28
CA ARG A 63 -7.76 -8.56 -21.81
C ARG A 63 -6.34 -9.05 -22.13
N VAL A 64 -5.91 -10.12 -21.50
CA VAL A 64 -4.59 -10.73 -21.69
C VAL A 64 -4.48 -11.42 -23.03
N ASN A 65 -3.34 -11.26 -23.70
CA ASN A 65 -2.95 -12.10 -24.84
C ASN A 65 -2.04 -13.23 -24.31
N ARG A 66 -2.64 -14.34 -23.94
CA ARG A 66 -1.91 -15.48 -23.36
C ARG A 66 -0.86 -16.08 -24.31
N ALA A 67 -1.13 -16.05 -25.60
CA ALA A 67 -0.20 -16.56 -26.61
C ALA A 67 1.11 -15.75 -26.68
N SER A 68 1.10 -14.46 -26.33
CA SER A 68 2.31 -13.62 -26.37
C SER A 68 3.38 -14.00 -25.37
N CYS A 69 3.02 -14.76 -24.33
CA CYS A 69 3.92 -15.20 -23.26
C CYS A 69 3.84 -16.71 -22.97
N GLY A 70 3.11 -17.47 -23.79
CA GLY A 70 2.92 -18.91 -23.58
C GLY A 70 2.21 -19.27 -22.28
N TYR A 71 1.32 -18.38 -21.80
CA TYR A 71 0.55 -18.63 -20.58
C TYR A 71 -0.49 -19.71 -20.77
N GLU A 72 -0.47 -20.72 -19.91
CA GLU A 72 -1.51 -21.75 -19.82
C GLU A 72 -2.33 -21.58 -18.55
N THR A 73 -3.66 -21.72 -18.67
CA THR A 73 -4.54 -21.62 -17.52
C THR A 73 -4.42 -22.85 -16.65
N ARG A 74 -4.20 -22.66 -15.36
CA ARG A 74 -4.17 -23.75 -14.38
C ARG A 74 -5.57 -24.19 -13.96
N ALA A 75 -6.46 -23.24 -13.58
CA ALA A 75 -7.76 -23.55 -12.99
C ALA A 75 -8.82 -22.45 -13.16
N GLN A 76 -8.44 -21.19 -13.41
CA GLN A 76 -9.36 -20.06 -13.35
C GLN A 76 -9.43 -19.30 -14.70
N GLU A 77 -10.02 -19.92 -15.73
CA GLU A 77 -10.08 -19.40 -17.09
C GLU A 77 -10.52 -17.95 -17.18
N ASN A 78 -11.64 -17.60 -16.55
CA ASN A 78 -12.17 -16.22 -16.53
C ASN A 78 -11.19 -15.19 -15.94
N ARG A 79 -10.29 -15.61 -15.06
CA ARG A 79 -9.26 -14.74 -14.48
C ARG A 79 -7.98 -14.75 -15.31
N ALA A 80 -7.63 -15.87 -15.93
CA ALA A 80 -6.50 -15.98 -16.85
C ALA A 80 -6.65 -15.07 -18.08
N GLU A 81 -7.89 -14.81 -18.52
CA GLU A 81 -8.17 -13.97 -19.66
C GLU A 81 -8.10 -12.45 -19.40
N ARG A 82 -8.01 -12.01 -18.15
CA ARG A 82 -8.04 -10.57 -17.81
C ARG A 82 -6.84 -10.14 -17.01
N THR A 83 -6.48 -8.86 -17.12
CA THR A 83 -5.56 -8.26 -16.17
C THR A 83 -6.27 -7.91 -14.86
N GLU A 84 -5.57 -8.04 -13.75
CA GLU A 84 -5.94 -7.50 -12.46
C GLU A 84 -4.80 -6.64 -11.91
N TRP A 85 -5.14 -5.68 -11.06
CA TRP A 85 -4.14 -4.87 -10.37
C TRP A 85 -3.69 -5.59 -9.10
N GLU A 86 -2.45 -6.02 -9.15
CA GLU A 86 -1.78 -6.71 -8.06
C GLU A 86 -1.23 -5.70 -7.06
N HIS A 87 -1.40 -5.99 -5.78
CA HIS A 87 -0.66 -5.37 -4.70
C HIS A 87 0.61 -6.18 -4.44
N VAL A 88 1.78 -5.69 -4.89
CA VAL A 88 3.07 -6.38 -4.70
C VAL A 88 3.31 -6.69 -3.21
N VAL A 89 3.09 -5.73 -2.33
CA VAL A 89 2.91 -5.95 -0.89
C VAL A 89 1.41 -6.14 -0.65
N PRO A 90 0.94 -7.33 -0.23
CA PRO A 90 -0.48 -7.64 -0.15
C PRO A 90 -1.27 -6.69 0.74
N ALA A 91 -2.52 -6.41 0.36
CA ALA A 91 -3.44 -5.64 1.20
C ALA A 91 -3.61 -6.26 2.60
N TRP A 92 -3.48 -7.59 2.71
CA TRP A 92 -3.46 -8.29 3.99
C TRP A 92 -2.28 -7.86 4.87
N VAL A 93 -1.08 -7.74 4.31
CA VAL A 93 0.11 -7.29 5.07
C VAL A 93 -0.10 -5.88 5.62
N MET A 94 -0.70 -5.00 4.82
CA MET A 94 -0.98 -3.61 5.20
C MET A 94 -2.12 -3.49 6.22
N GLY A 95 -3.08 -4.42 6.21
CA GLY A 95 -4.35 -4.27 6.93
C GLY A 95 -4.57 -5.20 8.12
N HIS A 96 -4.07 -6.44 8.11
CA HIS A 96 -4.50 -7.48 9.04
C HIS A 96 -4.28 -7.15 10.54
N GLN A 97 -3.29 -6.32 10.86
CA GLN A 97 -3.03 -5.87 12.24
C GLN A 97 -3.84 -4.62 12.64
N ARG A 98 -4.57 -4.01 11.70
CA ARG A 98 -5.39 -2.83 11.97
C ARG A 98 -6.75 -3.23 12.55
N GLN A 99 -7.27 -2.42 13.46
CA GLN A 99 -8.56 -2.68 14.09
C GLN A 99 -9.69 -2.84 13.08
N CYS A 100 -9.71 -2.00 12.04
CA CYS A 100 -10.72 -2.10 10.97
C CYS A 100 -10.76 -3.47 10.30
N TRP A 101 -9.59 -4.13 10.18
CA TRP A 101 -9.51 -5.46 9.57
C TRP A 101 -10.08 -6.55 10.49
N GLN A 102 -9.80 -6.47 11.78
CA GLN A 102 -10.34 -7.38 12.78
C GLN A 102 -11.87 -7.25 12.91
N GLU A 103 -12.41 -6.06 12.65
CA GLU A 103 -13.86 -5.77 12.76
C GLU A 103 -14.67 -6.06 11.49
N GLY A 104 -14.05 -6.42 10.36
CA GLY A 104 -14.78 -6.70 9.10
C GLY A 104 -13.92 -6.76 7.85
N GLY A 105 -12.61 -7.02 8.03
CA GLY A 105 -11.66 -7.28 6.96
C GLY A 105 -11.42 -6.08 6.05
N ARG A 106 -10.93 -6.36 4.83
CA ARG A 106 -10.57 -5.35 3.83
C ARG A 106 -11.69 -4.37 3.53
N ARG A 107 -12.93 -4.87 3.45
CA ARG A 107 -14.10 -4.02 3.14
C ARG A 107 -14.33 -2.97 4.22
N ASN A 108 -14.26 -3.38 5.49
CA ASN A 108 -14.42 -2.44 6.60
C ASN A 108 -13.27 -1.42 6.65
N CYS A 109 -12.02 -1.83 6.41
CA CYS A 109 -10.91 -0.89 6.36
C CYS A 109 -11.07 0.17 5.27
N ARG A 110 -11.57 -0.18 4.10
CA ARG A 110 -11.87 0.80 3.03
C ARG A 110 -12.87 1.87 3.44
N SER A 111 -13.87 1.50 4.24
CA SER A 111 -14.91 2.43 4.68
C SER A 111 -14.53 3.26 5.89
N SER A 112 -13.74 2.71 6.82
CA SER A 112 -13.53 3.29 8.15
C SER A 112 -12.11 3.77 8.45
N ASP A 113 -11.09 3.38 7.65
CA ASP A 113 -9.69 3.63 7.95
C ASP A 113 -9.01 4.43 6.81
N PRO A 114 -8.79 5.74 6.97
CA PRO A 114 -8.15 6.57 5.95
C PRO A 114 -6.70 6.16 5.69
N VAL A 115 -5.96 5.68 6.69
CA VAL A 115 -4.59 5.21 6.52
C VAL A 115 -4.56 3.97 5.61
N PHE A 116 -5.48 3.01 5.85
CA PHE A 116 -5.57 1.84 5.00
C PHE A 116 -5.94 2.21 3.56
N ARG A 117 -6.85 3.16 3.35
CA ARG A 117 -7.21 3.62 1.99
C ARG A 117 -6.00 4.15 1.22
N VAL A 118 -5.18 4.98 1.84
CA VAL A 118 -3.95 5.51 1.22
C VAL A 118 -2.96 4.39 0.92
N MET A 119 -2.72 3.47 1.87
CA MET A 119 -1.84 2.32 1.64
C MET A 119 -2.33 1.41 0.50
N GLU A 120 -3.65 1.13 0.46
CA GLU A 120 -4.25 0.28 -0.57
C GLU A 120 -4.23 0.94 -1.95
N ALA A 121 -4.28 2.25 -2.00
CA ALA A 121 -4.28 3.04 -3.23
C ALA A 121 -2.88 3.49 -3.68
N ASP A 122 -1.82 3.14 -2.97
CA ASP A 122 -0.46 3.59 -3.30
C ASP A 122 0.00 3.05 -4.66
N PRO A 123 0.23 3.93 -5.66
CA PRO A 123 0.58 3.52 -7.02
C PRO A 123 1.93 2.81 -7.14
N HIS A 124 2.87 3.05 -6.23
CA HIS A 124 4.15 2.34 -6.23
C HIS A 124 3.98 0.85 -5.95
N ASN A 125 2.89 0.46 -5.26
CA ASN A 125 2.56 -0.93 -4.91
C ASN A 125 1.69 -1.65 -5.94
N LEU A 126 1.20 -0.97 -6.98
CA LEU A 126 0.20 -1.50 -7.91
C LEU A 126 0.80 -1.79 -9.28
N VAL A 127 0.60 -3.02 -9.77
CA VAL A 127 1.08 -3.47 -11.08
C VAL A 127 0.02 -4.29 -11.81
N PRO A 128 -0.09 -4.20 -13.15
CA PRO A 128 -0.98 -5.08 -13.92
C PRO A 128 -0.39 -6.50 -14.00
N THR A 129 -1.20 -7.51 -13.71
CA THR A 129 -0.81 -8.92 -13.83
C THR A 129 -1.95 -9.77 -14.39
N VAL A 130 -1.66 -11.02 -14.79
CA VAL A 130 -2.69 -12.01 -15.15
C VAL A 130 -3.54 -12.28 -13.92
N GLY A 131 -4.87 -12.20 -14.06
CA GLY A 131 -5.77 -12.28 -12.91
C GLY A 131 -5.74 -13.63 -12.19
N GLU A 132 -5.47 -14.75 -12.89
CA GLU A 132 -5.29 -16.03 -12.23
C GLU A 132 -4.01 -16.07 -11.39
N ALA A 133 -2.88 -15.60 -11.93
CA ALA A 133 -1.63 -15.50 -11.18
C ALA A 133 -1.79 -14.59 -9.94
N ASN A 134 -2.54 -13.48 -10.06
CA ASN A 134 -2.91 -12.63 -8.92
C ASN A 134 -3.72 -13.39 -7.85
N ALA A 135 -4.69 -14.20 -8.27
CA ALA A 135 -5.51 -14.99 -7.34
C ALA A 135 -4.69 -16.03 -6.58
N ASP A 136 -3.86 -16.75 -7.31
CA ASP A 136 -3.06 -17.84 -6.76
C ASP A 136 -1.92 -17.30 -5.88
N ARG A 137 -1.36 -16.12 -6.22
CA ARG A 137 -0.44 -15.40 -5.35
C ARG A 137 -1.06 -15.04 -4.00
N SER A 138 -2.32 -14.62 -3.98
CA SER A 138 -3.05 -14.33 -2.74
C SER A 138 -2.26 -13.39 -1.81
N ASN A 139 -1.99 -13.79 -0.56
CA ASN A 139 -1.11 -13.11 0.39
C ASN A 139 0.15 -13.94 0.72
N TYR A 140 0.53 -14.86 -0.16
CA TYR A 140 1.69 -15.72 0.05
C TYR A 140 2.99 -14.91 0.06
N GLN A 141 3.98 -15.39 0.79
CA GLN A 141 5.28 -14.75 0.83
C GLN A 141 6.08 -15.04 -0.44
N PHE A 142 6.93 -14.12 -0.84
CA PHE A 142 7.92 -14.40 -1.86
C PHE A 142 9.04 -15.28 -1.29
N GLY A 143 9.51 -16.23 -2.11
CA GLY A 143 10.58 -17.17 -1.77
C GLY A 143 11.22 -17.74 -3.00
N MET A 144 12.10 -18.72 -2.79
CA MET A 144 12.66 -19.60 -3.82
C MET A 144 12.06 -20.96 -3.61
N ILE A 145 11.58 -21.60 -4.68
CA ILE A 145 10.89 -22.90 -4.66
C ILE A 145 11.71 -23.89 -5.50
N PRO A 146 12.47 -24.80 -4.90
CA PRO A 146 13.28 -25.74 -5.65
C PRO A 146 12.44 -26.82 -6.35
N GLY A 147 12.68 -27.04 -7.66
CA GLY A 147 12.12 -28.17 -8.42
C GLY A 147 10.61 -28.12 -8.62
N GLU A 148 10.00 -26.95 -8.55
CA GLU A 148 8.56 -26.75 -8.75
C GLU A 148 8.13 -26.97 -10.21
N PRO A 149 6.93 -27.52 -10.45
CA PRO A 149 6.38 -27.63 -11.78
C PRO A 149 5.87 -26.28 -12.28
N ARG A 150 6.12 -25.96 -13.55
CA ARG A 150 5.56 -24.78 -14.22
C ARG A 150 4.11 -25.05 -14.60
N VAL A 151 3.18 -24.62 -13.75
CA VAL A 151 1.75 -24.88 -13.93
C VAL A 151 1.02 -23.83 -14.77
N TYR A 152 1.72 -22.78 -15.21
CA TYR A 152 1.19 -21.71 -16.07
C TYR A 152 1.87 -21.69 -17.45
N GLY A 153 2.25 -22.85 -17.98
CA GLY A 153 2.93 -22.97 -19.27
C GLY A 153 4.33 -22.37 -19.24
N GLN A 154 4.62 -21.42 -20.13
CA GLN A 154 5.92 -20.76 -20.20
C GLN A 154 6.07 -19.58 -19.20
N CYS A 155 5.00 -19.21 -18.50
CA CYS A 155 5.08 -18.17 -17.46
C CYS A 155 5.92 -18.68 -16.28
N ASP A 156 7.05 -18.02 -16.04
CA ASP A 156 8.02 -18.31 -14.97
C ASP A 156 7.52 -17.70 -13.64
N PHE A 157 6.44 -18.30 -13.13
CA PHE A 157 5.79 -17.92 -11.87
C PHE A 157 5.31 -19.18 -11.18
N GLU A 158 5.89 -19.52 -10.07
CA GLU A 158 5.63 -20.74 -9.33
C GLU A 158 4.89 -20.45 -8.03
N VAL A 159 4.00 -21.38 -7.65
CA VAL A 159 3.21 -21.27 -6.42
C VAL A 159 3.25 -22.59 -5.66
N ASP A 160 3.85 -22.58 -4.49
CA ASP A 160 3.68 -23.64 -3.52
C ASP A 160 2.46 -23.32 -2.63
N PHE A 161 1.32 -23.94 -2.96
CA PHE A 161 0.06 -23.75 -2.24
C PHE A 161 0.10 -24.31 -0.82
N LYS A 162 0.93 -25.33 -0.56
CA LYS A 162 1.06 -25.95 0.75
C LYS A 162 1.87 -25.08 1.71
N GLU A 163 3.05 -24.66 1.25
CA GLU A 163 3.95 -23.82 2.04
C GLU A 163 3.59 -22.33 1.95
N ARG A 164 2.67 -21.96 1.05
CA ARG A 164 2.20 -20.59 0.83
C ARG A 164 3.33 -19.63 0.44
N VAL A 165 4.12 -20.08 -0.51
CA VAL A 165 5.27 -19.36 -1.08
C VAL A 165 5.04 -19.18 -2.58
N VAL A 166 5.50 -18.07 -3.12
CA VAL A 166 5.53 -17.82 -4.56
C VAL A 166 6.94 -17.41 -4.99
N GLU A 167 7.36 -17.95 -6.11
CA GLU A 167 8.59 -17.55 -6.78
C GLU A 167 8.25 -16.82 -8.08
N PRO A 168 8.58 -15.51 -8.19
CA PRO A 168 8.35 -14.74 -9.40
C PRO A 168 9.55 -14.87 -10.35
N ARG A 169 9.32 -14.62 -11.63
CA ARG A 169 10.37 -14.53 -12.65
C ARG A 169 11.49 -13.56 -12.25
N PRO A 170 12.75 -13.83 -12.64
CA PRO A 170 13.91 -13.04 -12.24
C PRO A 170 13.79 -11.53 -12.52
N GLU A 171 13.21 -11.15 -13.67
CA GLU A 171 13.14 -9.77 -14.17
C GLU A 171 12.37 -8.82 -13.23
N VAL A 172 11.50 -9.38 -12.35
CA VAL A 172 10.69 -8.55 -11.44
C VAL A 172 11.17 -8.61 -9.99
N ARG A 173 12.12 -9.51 -9.64
CA ARG A 173 12.58 -9.71 -8.26
C ARG A 173 13.15 -8.45 -7.63
N GLY A 174 13.99 -7.71 -8.36
CA GLY A 174 14.55 -6.45 -7.88
C GLY A 174 13.48 -5.38 -7.63
N ARG A 175 12.50 -5.27 -8.53
CA ARG A 175 11.37 -4.35 -8.40
C ARG A 175 10.47 -4.72 -7.22
N ILE A 176 10.21 -6.01 -6.99
CA ILE A 176 9.52 -6.51 -5.80
C ILE A 176 10.26 -6.06 -4.54
N ALA A 177 11.57 -6.27 -4.47
CA ALA A 177 12.38 -5.90 -3.32
C ALA A 177 12.26 -4.41 -3.00
N ARG A 178 12.41 -3.52 -3.99
CA ARG A 178 12.31 -2.06 -3.81
C ARG A 178 10.90 -1.60 -3.47
N THR A 179 9.87 -2.29 -3.96
CA THR A 179 8.48 -2.03 -3.55
C THR A 179 8.24 -2.44 -2.10
N TYR A 180 8.79 -3.58 -1.65
CA TYR A 180 8.72 -4.00 -0.26
C TYR A 180 9.40 -3.00 0.66
N PHE A 181 10.61 -2.58 0.34
CA PHE A 181 11.33 -1.57 1.12
C PHE A 181 10.52 -0.27 1.23
N TYR A 182 9.99 0.20 0.12
CA TYR A 182 9.22 1.43 0.08
C TYR A 182 7.95 1.36 0.94
N ILE A 183 7.12 0.33 0.77
CA ILE A 183 5.86 0.20 1.49
C ILE A 183 6.11 0.03 3.00
N HIS A 184 7.11 -0.78 3.37
CA HIS A 184 7.44 -0.99 4.77
C HIS A 184 8.03 0.27 5.42
N ASP A 185 8.94 0.98 4.74
CA ASP A 185 9.51 2.23 5.22
C ASP A 185 8.46 3.34 5.35
N ARG A 186 7.67 3.55 4.28
CA ARG A 186 6.72 4.66 4.18
C ARG A 186 5.56 4.55 5.18
N TYR A 187 5.07 3.34 5.41
CA TYR A 187 3.91 3.09 6.27
C TYR A 187 4.25 2.43 7.60
N ASN A 188 5.52 2.45 7.98
CA ASN A 188 6.02 1.91 9.25
C ASN A 188 5.57 0.47 9.50
N LEU A 189 5.62 -0.39 8.48
CA LEU A 189 5.23 -1.79 8.59
C LEU A 189 6.45 -2.66 8.95
N ARG A 190 6.22 -3.69 9.76
CA ARG A 190 7.27 -4.64 10.12
C ARG A 190 7.48 -5.66 9.01
N MET A 191 8.74 -5.94 8.66
CA MET A 191 9.13 -7.02 7.76
C MET A 191 9.94 -8.07 8.55
N SER A 192 9.63 -9.35 8.37
CA SER A 192 10.38 -10.42 9.03
C SER A 192 11.85 -10.40 8.60
N ARG A 193 12.74 -10.87 9.46
CA ARG A 193 14.18 -10.92 9.13
C ARG A 193 14.46 -11.75 7.86
N GLN A 194 13.79 -12.89 7.70
CA GLN A 194 13.94 -13.75 6.54
C GLN A 194 13.52 -13.02 5.26
N GLN A 195 12.37 -12.34 5.28
CA GLN A 195 11.90 -11.57 4.13
C GLN A 195 12.83 -10.39 3.81
N GLN A 196 13.36 -9.70 4.83
CA GLN A 196 14.37 -8.64 4.62
C GLN A 196 15.62 -9.19 3.92
N GLN A 197 16.13 -10.35 4.35
CA GLN A 197 17.32 -10.98 3.74
C GLN A 197 17.08 -11.34 2.28
N LEU A 198 15.93 -11.93 1.95
CA LEU A 198 15.55 -12.24 0.57
C LEU A 198 15.46 -10.97 -0.28
N MET A 199 14.73 -9.95 0.19
CA MET A 199 14.58 -8.69 -0.55
C MET A 199 15.93 -7.98 -0.73
N MET A 200 16.82 -8.01 0.24
CA MET A 200 18.17 -7.46 0.13
C MET A 200 19.01 -8.22 -0.92
N ALA A 201 18.91 -9.55 -0.96
CA ALA A 201 19.58 -10.36 -1.98
C ALA A 201 19.07 -10.01 -3.38
N TRP A 202 17.75 -9.99 -3.57
CA TRP A 202 17.13 -9.61 -4.85
C TRP A 202 17.43 -8.17 -5.27
N HIS A 203 17.44 -7.23 -4.34
CA HIS A 203 17.84 -5.84 -4.65
C HIS A 203 19.28 -5.73 -5.15
N LYS A 204 20.19 -6.52 -4.58
CA LYS A 204 21.60 -6.54 -4.99
C LYS A 204 21.80 -7.22 -6.34
N GLU A 205 21.11 -8.34 -6.58
CA GLU A 205 21.29 -9.18 -7.76
C GLU A 205 20.58 -8.59 -9.00
N TYR A 206 19.43 -7.96 -8.80
CA TYR A 206 18.60 -7.41 -9.88
C TYR A 206 18.57 -5.87 -9.81
N PRO A 207 19.45 -5.19 -10.55
CA PRO A 207 19.55 -3.73 -10.52
C PRO A 207 18.29 -3.06 -11.09
N VAL A 208 18.16 -1.76 -10.85
CA VAL A 208 17.03 -0.94 -11.34
C VAL A 208 17.07 -0.90 -12.87
N THR A 209 15.97 -1.32 -13.51
CA THR A 209 15.82 -1.31 -14.96
C THR A 209 15.46 0.09 -15.50
N ALA A 210 15.56 0.29 -16.81
CA ALA A 210 15.13 1.53 -17.45
C ALA A 210 13.62 1.76 -17.25
N TRP A 211 12.81 0.70 -17.44
CA TRP A 211 11.37 0.79 -17.21
C TRP A 211 11.02 1.07 -15.74
N GLU A 212 11.71 0.46 -14.79
CA GLU A 212 11.45 0.73 -13.36
C GLU A 212 11.70 2.21 -13.01
N ARG A 213 12.77 2.81 -13.54
CA ARG A 213 13.04 4.25 -13.38
C ARG A 213 11.96 5.13 -14.02
N GLU A 214 11.56 4.80 -15.25
CA GLU A 214 10.52 5.55 -15.95
C GLU A 214 9.17 5.43 -15.24
N ARG A 215 8.80 4.21 -14.81
CA ARG A 215 7.59 3.98 -14.02
C ARG A 215 7.60 4.79 -12.72
N ASP A 216 8.71 4.79 -12.00
CA ASP A 216 8.88 5.58 -10.77
C ASP A 216 8.72 7.08 -11.04
N ALA A 217 9.35 7.60 -12.10
CA ALA A 217 9.23 9.00 -12.50
C ALA A 217 7.78 9.38 -12.91
N ARG A 218 7.06 8.50 -13.62
CA ARG A 218 5.66 8.71 -13.97
C ARG A 218 4.77 8.75 -12.71
N ILE A 219 4.98 7.83 -11.77
CA ILE A 219 4.26 7.82 -10.50
C ILE A 219 4.61 9.06 -9.67
N ALA A 220 5.88 9.47 -9.64
CA ALA A 220 6.29 10.67 -8.91
C ALA A 220 5.59 11.94 -9.41
N ARG A 221 5.36 12.07 -10.73
CA ARG A 221 4.54 13.16 -11.28
C ARG A 221 3.10 13.12 -10.79
N MET A 222 2.56 11.93 -10.55
CA MET A 222 1.17 11.71 -10.12
C MET A 222 0.96 11.95 -8.62
N VAL A 223 1.94 11.57 -7.76
CA VAL A 223 1.81 11.60 -6.29
C VAL A 223 2.80 12.52 -5.58
N GLY A 224 3.70 13.18 -6.31
CA GLY A 224 4.64 14.16 -5.77
C GLY A 224 5.89 13.59 -5.10
N HIS A 225 6.15 12.27 -5.19
CA HIS A 225 7.36 11.66 -4.62
C HIS A 225 7.75 10.37 -5.34
N ASN A 226 9.04 10.09 -5.37
CA ASN A 226 9.63 8.86 -5.89
C ASN A 226 9.66 7.75 -4.83
N ASN A 227 9.90 6.52 -5.29
CA ASN A 227 10.38 5.46 -4.42
C ASN A 227 11.90 5.65 -4.18
N PRO A 228 12.34 6.02 -2.95
CA PRO A 228 13.74 6.35 -2.68
C PRO A 228 14.69 5.15 -2.80
N PHE A 229 14.16 3.92 -2.86
CA PHE A 229 14.95 2.72 -3.11
C PHE A 229 15.12 2.43 -4.61
N VAL A 230 14.35 3.07 -5.48
CA VAL A 230 14.54 3.09 -6.94
C VAL A 230 15.53 4.17 -7.32
N THR A 231 15.41 5.38 -6.75
CA THR A 231 16.33 6.50 -7.03
C THR A 231 17.73 6.29 -6.41
N GLY A 232 17.86 5.39 -5.44
CA GLY A 232 19.10 5.19 -4.68
C GLY A 232 19.32 6.19 -3.54
N GLU A 233 18.34 7.06 -3.26
CA GLU A 233 18.38 8.00 -2.13
C GLU A 233 18.42 7.26 -0.78
N LYS A 234 17.75 6.09 -0.70
CA LYS A 234 17.77 5.21 0.47
C LYS A 234 18.30 3.83 0.12
N SER A 235 18.92 3.20 1.10
CA SER A 235 19.29 1.78 1.06
C SER A 235 18.68 1.05 2.24
N TRP A 236 18.27 -0.20 2.03
CA TRP A 236 17.75 -1.07 3.08
C TRP A 236 18.88 -1.90 3.70
N ARG A 237 18.84 -2.07 5.01
CA ARG A 237 19.74 -2.97 5.77
C ARG A 237 18.97 -3.60 6.94
N LEU A 238 19.46 -4.69 7.49
CA LEU A 238 18.86 -5.25 8.70
C LEU A 238 18.88 -4.22 9.83
N GLY A 239 17.74 -4.07 10.51
CA GLY A 239 17.54 -3.04 11.51
C GLY A 239 17.19 -1.65 10.94
N HIS A 240 16.78 -1.58 9.67
CA HIS A 240 16.27 -0.34 9.07
C HIS A 240 15.17 0.28 9.94
N LYS A 241 15.31 1.58 10.21
CA LYS A 241 14.30 2.36 10.91
C LYS A 241 13.39 3.02 9.89
N ASN A 242 12.13 2.59 9.89
CA ASN A 242 11.13 3.09 8.95
C ASN A 242 10.87 4.59 9.14
N SER A 243 10.70 5.31 8.04
CA SER A 243 10.46 6.76 8.05
C SER A 243 9.04 7.15 8.47
N GLY A 244 8.05 6.27 8.20
CA GLY A 244 6.64 6.57 8.40
C GLY A 244 6.13 7.77 7.59
N ALA A 245 6.82 8.15 6.51
CA ALA A 245 6.54 9.37 5.75
C ALA A 245 5.12 9.46 5.21
N GLY A 246 4.54 8.32 4.79
CA GLY A 246 3.16 8.26 4.30
C GLY A 246 2.08 8.40 5.37
N LEU A 247 2.47 8.32 6.64
CA LEU A 247 1.54 8.49 7.76
C LEU A 247 1.42 9.97 8.18
N LYS A 248 2.47 10.76 7.94
CA LYS A 248 2.55 12.17 8.39
C LYS A 248 1.50 13.06 7.72
N GLY A 249 1.28 12.88 6.41
CA GLY A 249 0.28 13.66 5.67
C GLY A 249 -1.16 13.35 6.08
N ILE A 250 -1.44 12.09 6.42
CA ILE A 250 -2.78 11.65 6.83
C ILE A 250 -3.11 12.20 8.23
N ALA A 251 -2.15 12.18 9.15
CA ALA A 251 -2.29 12.79 10.47
C ALA A 251 -2.52 14.31 10.37
N GLY A 252 -1.83 15.01 9.47
CA GLY A 252 -2.01 16.45 9.23
C GLY A 252 -3.37 16.82 8.63
N GLY A 253 -3.93 16.00 7.74
CA GLY A 253 -5.27 16.20 7.16
C GLY A 253 -6.42 15.99 8.16
N MET A 254 -6.21 15.22 9.21
CA MET A 254 -7.16 15.05 10.31
C MET A 254 -7.13 16.23 11.31
N GLN A 255 -6.05 17.03 11.31
CA GLN A 255 -5.87 18.16 12.25
C GLN A 255 -6.67 19.43 11.88
N THR A 256 -7.27 19.53 10.70
CA THR A 256 -8.03 20.74 10.31
C THR A 256 -9.50 20.75 10.79
N LYS A 257 -9.94 19.75 11.57
CA LYS A 257 -11.29 19.74 12.19
C LYS A 257 -11.36 19.31 13.66
N ALA A 258 -10.26 19.12 14.36
CA ALA A 258 -10.26 18.94 15.83
C ALA A 258 -8.88 19.25 16.39
N GLY A 259 -8.84 19.96 17.51
CA GLY A 259 -7.61 20.47 18.14
C GLY A 259 -6.55 19.38 18.44
N VAL A 260 -5.34 19.87 18.50
CA VAL A 260 -4.07 19.21 18.85
C VAL A 260 -4.20 17.94 19.70
N GLU A 261 -3.76 16.77 19.14
CA GLU A 261 -3.52 15.57 19.93
C GLU A 261 -2.02 15.38 20.20
N PRO A 262 -1.59 15.12 21.45
CA PRO A 262 -0.23 14.69 21.76
C PRO A 262 -0.02 13.20 21.45
N GLU A 263 1.19 12.86 21.02
CA GLU A 263 1.68 11.47 20.88
C GLU A 263 1.35 10.64 22.13
N GLY A 264 0.65 9.50 21.90
CA GLY A 264 0.33 8.57 22.97
C GLY A 264 -1.11 8.60 23.49
N SER A 265 -2.08 9.16 22.74
CA SER A 265 -3.46 9.26 23.20
C SER A 265 -4.08 7.90 23.53
N ILE A 266 -4.34 7.71 24.80
CA ILE A 266 -5.06 6.58 25.39
C ILE A 266 -6.52 6.69 24.93
N ILE A 267 -7.00 5.77 24.07
CA ILE A 267 -8.40 5.74 23.64
C ILE A 267 -9.26 5.25 24.79
N ILE A 268 -10.13 6.11 25.29
CA ILE A 268 -11.12 5.78 26.30
C ILE A 268 -12.39 5.27 25.61
N ARG A 269 -12.92 4.12 26.02
CA ARG A 269 -14.15 3.55 25.46
C ARG A 269 -15.35 3.77 26.40
N GLY A 270 -16.32 4.54 25.94
CA GLY A 270 -17.60 4.71 26.61
C GLY A 270 -18.66 3.77 26.05
N ASN A 271 -19.49 3.22 26.90
CA ASN A 271 -20.67 2.47 26.49
C ASN A 271 -21.85 3.43 26.31
N ARG A 272 -22.38 3.51 25.10
CA ARG A 272 -23.47 4.43 24.70
C ARG A 272 -24.71 4.30 25.55
N ASN A 273 -25.04 3.08 25.96
CA ASN A 273 -26.27 2.78 26.71
C ASN A 273 -26.12 3.06 28.19
N SER A 274 -25.02 2.62 28.81
CA SER A 274 -24.82 2.78 30.26
C SER A 274 -24.20 4.11 30.65
N LYS A 275 -23.66 4.87 29.67
CA LYS A 275 -22.90 6.09 29.91
C LYS A 275 -21.70 5.89 30.86
N ILE A 276 -21.10 4.70 30.80
CA ILE A 276 -19.90 4.36 31.55
C ILE A 276 -18.72 4.30 30.60
N TYR A 277 -17.57 4.93 30.96
CA TYR A 277 -16.36 4.80 30.20
C TYR A 277 -15.29 3.96 30.92
N HIS A 278 -14.43 3.33 30.12
CA HIS A 278 -13.34 2.48 30.57
C HIS A 278 -12.03 2.94 29.96
N LEU A 279 -10.97 2.88 30.76
CA LEU A 279 -9.59 3.15 30.32
C LEU A 279 -8.97 1.88 29.75
N PRO A 280 -8.05 1.95 28.76
CA PRO A 280 -7.37 0.78 28.19
C PRO A 280 -6.45 0.07 29.20
N VAL A 281 -6.00 0.79 30.23
CA VAL A 281 -5.20 0.25 31.33
C VAL A 281 -5.97 0.41 32.64
N GLY A 282 -6.00 -0.67 33.43
CA GLY A 282 -6.63 -0.66 34.74
C GLY A 282 -8.15 -0.88 34.77
N CYS A 283 -8.81 -1.02 33.62
CA CYS A 283 -10.24 -1.27 33.54
C CYS A 283 -10.54 -2.67 32.97
N PRO A 284 -10.91 -3.69 33.79
CA PRO A 284 -11.11 -5.08 33.32
C PRO A 284 -12.21 -5.25 32.27
N SER A 285 -13.11 -4.28 32.15
CA SER A 285 -14.22 -4.32 31.19
C SER A 285 -13.99 -3.52 29.92
N TYR A 286 -12.79 -3.02 29.68
CA TYR A 286 -12.45 -2.20 28.51
C TYR A 286 -12.77 -2.91 27.18
N ASP A 287 -12.44 -4.17 27.04
CA ASP A 287 -12.67 -4.97 25.82
C ASP A 287 -14.02 -5.70 25.81
N ARG A 288 -14.82 -5.57 26.85
CA ARG A 288 -16.14 -6.23 26.97
C ARG A 288 -17.32 -5.38 26.47
N ILE A 289 -17.06 -4.16 26.04
CA ILE A 289 -18.10 -3.30 25.46
C ILE A 289 -18.39 -3.80 24.05
N SER A 290 -19.66 -4.12 23.77
CA SER A 290 -20.10 -4.50 22.42
C SER A 290 -19.79 -3.40 21.40
N SER A 291 -19.23 -3.76 20.25
CA SER A 291 -18.68 -2.83 19.26
C SER A 291 -19.67 -1.74 18.82
N HIS A 292 -20.94 -2.08 18.66
CA HIS A 292 -22.00 -1.13 18.27
C HIS A 292 -22.36 -0.12 19.38
N ASN A 293 -21.95 -0.36 20.63
CA ASN A 293 -22.18 0.54 21.76
C ASN A 293 -20.96 1.40 22.14
N ILE A 294 -19.81 1.19 21.47
CA ILE A 294 -18.60 1.94 21.77
C ILE A 294 -18.72 3.39 21.29
N VAL A 295 -18.45 4.33 22.21
CA VAL A 295 -18.12 5.73 21.91
C VAL A 295 -16.69 5.96 22.35
N LYS A 296 -15.87 6.55 21.49
CA LYS A 296 -14.43 6.77 21.74
C LYS A 296 -14.23 8.21 22.24
N PHE A 297 -13.37 8.36 23.24
CA PHE A 297 -12.92 9.64 23.77
C PHE A 297 -11.39 9.65 23.86
N VAL A 298 -10.78 10.79 23.69
CA VAL A 298 -9.34 10.99 23.78
C VAL A 298 -8.89 11.26 25.21
N THR A 299 -9.75 11.92 25.98
CA THR A 299 -9.49 12.25 27.39
C THR A 299 -10.66 11.90 28.29
N GLU A 300 -10.37 11.68 29.58
CA GLU A 300 -11.42 11.49 30.58
C GLU A 300 -12.29 12.76 30.74
N ALA A 301 -11.72 13.95 30.50
CA ALA A 301 -12.46 15.20 30.53
C ALA A 301 -13.52 15.27 29.43
N GLU A 302 -13.18 14.82 28.21
CA GLU A 302 -14.10 14.72 27.08
C GLU A 302 -15.22 13.72 27.37
N ALA A 303 -14.90 12.55 27.92
CA ALA A 303 -15.89 11.56 28.29
C ALA A 303 -16.87 12.12 29.35
N ARG A 304 -16.36 12.82 30.36
CA ARG A 304 -17.19 13.45 31.39
C ARG A 304 -18.07 14.58 30.83
N ALA A 305 -17.51 15.41 29.95
CA ALA A 305 -18.26 16.48 29.27
C ALA A 305 -19.39 15.92 28.39
N ALA A 306 -19.19 14.72 27.80
CA ALA A 306 -20.21 13.99 27.05
C ALA A 306 -21.22 13.23 27.96
N GLY A 307 -21.18 13.41 29.27
CA GLY A 307 -22.10 12.80 30.24
C GLY A 307 -21.76 11.36 30.63
N TYR A 308 -20.51 10.93 30.43
CA TYR A 308 -20.06 9.60 30.82
C TYR A 308 -19.35 9.63 32.18
N ARG A 309 -19.48 8.56 32.96
CA ARG A 309 -18.77 8.37 34.23
C ARG A 309 -17.78 7.21 34.14
N LYS A 310 -16.71 7.27 34.92
CA LYS A 310 -15.71 6.20 34.98
C LYS A 310 -16.32 4.92 35.54
N ALA A 311 -15.93 3.77 35.00
CA ALA A 311 -16.34 2.48 35.53
C ALA A 311 -15.74 2.28 36.95
N GLY A 312 -16.56 1.82 37.89
CA GLY A 312 -16.16 1.66 39.30
C GLY A 312 -15.11 0.55 39.52
N ASN A 313 -14.92 -0.33 38.56
CA ASN A 313 -13.90 -1.38 38.58
C ASN A 313 -12.56 -1.02 37.91
N CYS A 314 -12.40 0.21 37.45
CA CYS A 314 -11.12 0.71 36.95
C CYS A 314 -10.21 1.08 38.14
N ARG A 315 -9.00 0.57 38.14
CA ARG A 315 -7.94 0.86 39.14
C ARG A 315 -6.96 1.92 38.66
#